data_2f6d61d97a97b63b68863c21d6427c43
#
_entry.id   2f6d61d97a97b63b68863c21d6427c43
#
_cell.length_a   1.000
_cell.length_b   1.000
_cell.length_c   1.000
_cell.angle_alpha   90.00
_cell.angle_beta   90.00
_cell.angle_gamma   90.00
#
_symmetry.space_group_name_H-M   'P 1'
#
loop_
_entity.id
_entity.type
_entity.pdbx_description
1 polymer ?
#
loop_
_entity_poly.entity_id
_entity_poly.type
_entity_poly.pdbx_seq_one_letter_code
_entity_poly.pdbx_strand_id
1 'polypeptide(L)'
;MSTLEEWTAAAGAGLGLGPGPLSTAETKAVLDVTRDVAHAVDRVAAPLTAYLLGVAVGRGLTLPEAADRVRALVARWPESTEPPTTTQP
;
A
#
# COMPACT_ATOMS: atom_id res chain seq x y z
N MET A 1 20.44 -0.32 13.39
CA MET A 1 19.61 0.35 12.42
C MET A 1 19.40 -0.52 11.21
N SER A 2 18.21 -0.60 10.68
CA SER A 2 17.95 -1.50 9.57
C SER A 2 18.18 -0.79 8.23
N THR A 3 18.53 -1.58 7.22
CA THR A 3 18.69 -1.07 5.86
C THR A 3 17.40 -0.43 5.36
N LEU A 4 16.26 -0.99 5.74
CA LEU A 4 14.98 -0.43 5.33
C LEU A 4 14.78 0.98 5.87
N GLU A 5 15.11 1.20 7.14
CA GLU A 5 14.99 2.53 7.73
C GLU A 5 15.93 3.52 7.06
N GLU A 6 17.15 3.08 6.79
CA GLU A 6 18.12 3.92 6.11
C GLU A 6 17.66 4.28 4.70
N TRP A 7 17.12 3.29 3.99
CA TRP A 7 16.66 3.51 2.63
C TRP A 7 15.45 4.47 2.59
N THR A 8 14.47 4.26 3.48
CA THR A 8 13.28 5.11 3.43
C THR A 8 13.61 6.55 3.81
N ALA A 9 14.55 6.74 4.73
CA ALA A 9 14.98 8.08 5.07
C ALA A 9 15.69 8.75 3.88
N ALA A 10 16.56 8.01 3.21
CA ALA A 10 17.28 8.52 2.04
C ALA A 10 16.31 8.84 0.90
N ALA A 11 15.36 7.96 0.66
CA ALA A 11 14.37 8.17 -0.40
C ALA A 11 13.51 9.39 -0.11
N GLY A 12 13.07 9.54 1.14
CA GLY A 12 12.29 10.71 1.54
C GLY A 12 13.04 11.99 1.31
N ALA A 13 14.32 12.02 1.71
CA ALA A 13 15.15 13.18 1.50
C ALA A 13 15.36 13.46 0.01
N GLY A 14 15.59 12.40 -0.77
CA GLY A 14 15.77 12.54 -2.22
C GLY A 14 14.53 13.06 -2.92
N LEU A 15 13.37 12.80 -2.34
CA LEU A 15 12.10 13.28 -2.89
C LEU A 15 11.70 14.65 -2.34
N GLY A 16 12.54 15.23 -1.50
CA GLY A 16 12.26 16.56 -0.96
C GLY A 16 11.24 16.55 0.16
N LEU A 17 11.02 15.40 0.79
CA LEU A 17 10.00 15.27 1.83
C LEU A 17 10.55 15.52 3.23
N GLY A 18 11.85 15.73 3.34
CA GLY A 18 12.49 15.98 4.61
C GLY A 18 12.96 14.69 5.28
N PRO A 19 13.69 14.81 6.39
CA PRO A 19 14.22 13.64 7.07
C PRO A 19 13.12 12.92 7.83
N GLY A 20 13.18 11.59 7.84
CA GLY A 20 12.29 10.77 8.63
C GLY A 20 10.82 10.85 8.27
N PRO A 21 10.47 10.78 6.99
CA PRO A 21 9.07 10.92 6.60
C PRO A 21 8.17 9.79 7.08
N LEU A 22 8.72 8.61 7.31
CA LEU A 22 7.91 7.46 7.72
C LEU A 22 8.20 7.06 9.16
N SER A 23 7.16 7.04 9.97
CA SER A 23 7.25 6.49 11.32
C SER A 23 7.17 4.96 11.23
N THR A 24 7.46 4.31 12.34
CA THR A 24 7.30 2.86 12.44
C THR A 24 5.85 2.45 12.16
N ALA A 25 4.89 3.22 12.68
CA ALA A 25 3.48 2.92 12.45
C ALA A 25 3.09 3.07 10.99
N GLU A 26 3.60 4.11 10.33
CA GLU A 26 3.33 4.31 8.92
C GLU A 26 3.93 3.21 8.06
N THR A 27 5.16 2.83 8.36
CA THR A 27 5.82 1.74 7.64
C THR A 27 5.01 0.45 7.77
N LYS A 28 4.60 0.13 9.00
CA LYS A 28 3.82 -1.08 9.22
C LYS A 28 2.49 -1.04 8.48
N ALA A 29 1.80 0.09 8.52
CA ALA A 29 0.52 0.22 7.85
C ALA A 29 0.65 -0.01 6.34
N VAL A 30 1.64 0.59 5.70
CA VAL A 30 1.85 0.42 4.27
C VAL A 30 2.19 -1.02 3.93
N LEU A 31 3.13 -1.61 4.68
CA LEU A 31 3.55 -2.98 4.39
C LEU A 31 2.43 -3.98 4.61
N ASP A 32 1.63 -3.80 5.66
CA ASP A 32 0.54 -4.72 5.95
C ASP A 32 -0.53 -4.67 4.86
N VAL A 33 -0.96 -3.47 4.46
CA VAL A 33 -2.02 -3.35 3.48
C VAL A 33 -1.56 -3.79 2.09
N THR A 34 -0.32 -3.50 1.72
CA THR A 34 0.17 -3.91 0.41
C THR A 34 0.40 -5.41 0.35
N ARG A 35 0.75 -6.05 1.48
CA ARG A 35 0.83 -7.49 1.53
C ARG A 35 -0.54 -8.12 1.32
N ASP A 36 -1.58 -7.56 1.94
CA ASP A 36 -2.94 -8.05 1.74
C ASP A 36 -3.35 -7.95 0.28
N VAL A 37 -3.01 -6.85 -0.37
CA VAL A 37 -3.30 -6.66 -1.79
C VAL A 37 -2.54 -7.67 -2.63
N ALA A 38 -1.29 -7.92 -2.31
CA ALA A 38 -0.47 -8.87 -3.07
C ALA A 38 -1.09 -10.26 -3.03
N HIS A 39 -1.65 -10.65 -1.89
CA HIS A 39 -2.24 -11.97 -1.72
C HIS A 39 -3.63 -12.06 -2.33
N ALA A 40 -4.43 -11.00 -2.24
CA ALA A 40 -5.82 -11.04 -2.68
C ALA A 40 -5.97 -10.73 -4.17
N VAL A 41 -5.09 -9.93 -4.72
CA VAL A 41 -5.23 -9.45 -6.10
C VAL A 41 -4.08 -9.97 -6.96
N ASP A 42 -2.87 -9.43 -6.74
CA ASP A 42 -1.70 -9.80 -7.53
C ASP A 42 -0.49 -9.16 -6.86
N ARG A 43 0.65 -9.82 -6.97
CA ARG A 43 1.89 -9.28 -6.42
C ARG A 43 2.20 -7.89 -6.96
N VAL A 44 2.04 -7.70 -8.27
CA VAL A 44 2.37 -6.41 -8.87
C VAL A 44 1.39 -5.32 -8.49
N ALA A 45 0.22 -5.69 -7.96
CA ALA A 45 -0.72 -4.68 -7.48
C ALA A 45 -0.23 -4.00 -6.20
N ALA A 46 0.66 -4.64 -5.45
CA ALA A 46 1.14 -4.08 -4.18
C ALA A 46 1.87 -2.74 -4.37
N PRO A 47 2.90 -2.64 -5.23
CA PRO A 47 3.55 -1.34 -5.41
C PRO A 47 2.64 -0.29 -6.03
N LEU A 48 1.70 -0.71 -6.88
CA LEU A 48 0.76 0.24 -7.46
C LEU A 48 -0.17 0.78 -6.40
N THR A 49 -0.61 -0.08 -5.48
CA THR A 49 -1.45 0.35 -4.37
C THR A 49 -0.70 1.29 -3.45
N ALA A 50 0.58 1.02 -3.20
CA ALA A 50 1.40 1.90 -2.37
C ALA A 50 1.45 3.30 -2.97
N TYR A 51 1.61 3.40 -4.28
CA TYR A 51 1.60 4.69 -4.95
C TYR A 51 0.26 5.40 -4.77
N LEU A 52 -0.84 4.66 -4.94
CA LEU A 52 -2.18 5.25 -4.79
C LEU A 52 -2.42 5.71 -3.35
N LEU A 53 -1.95 4.95 -2.38
CA LEU A 53 -2.04 5.38 -0.98
C LEU A 53 -1.34 6.72 -0.78
N GLY A 54 -0.15 6.86 -1.36
CA GLY A 54 0.61 8.10 -1.26
C GLY A 54 -0.12 9.26 -1.90
N VAL A 55 -0.76 9.03 -3.04
CA VAL A 55 -1.56 10.07 -3.70
C VAL A 55 -2.72 10.48 -2.82
N ALA A 56 -3.43 9.52 -2.23
CA ALA A 56 -4.58 9.80 -1.38
C ALA A 56 -4.16 10.62 -0.16
N VAL A 57 -3.05 10.23 0.47
CA VAL A 57 -2.54 10.97 1.63
C VAL A 57 -2.13 12.37 1.22
N GLY A 58 -1.49 12.50 0.07
CA GLY A 58 -1.09 13.81 -0.44
C GLY A 58 -2.26 14.72 -0.73
N ARG A 59 -3.44 14.15 -0.93
CA ARG A 59 -4.67 14.91 -1.18
C ARG A 59 -5.53 15.12 0.05
N GLY A 60 -5.00 14.74 1.22
CA GLY A 60 -5.64 15.07 2.48
C GLY A 60 -6.20 13.92 3.29
N LEU A 61 -6.19 12.72 2.76
CA LEU A 61 -6.63 11.57 3.53
C LEU A 61 -5.53 11.21 4.53
N THR A 62 -5.91 10.73 5.71
CA THR A 62 -4.88 10.20 6.60
C THR A 62 -4.49 8.81 6.11
N LEU A 63 -3.28 8.40 6.46
CA LEU A 63 -2.84 7.06 6.06
C LEU A 63 -3.72 5.96 6.65
N PRO A 64 -4.12 6.01 7.93
CA PRO A 64 -5.04 5.00 8.45
C PRO A 64 -6.36 4.93 7.66
N GLU A 65 -6.91 6.09 7.28
CA GLU A 65 -8.14 6.10 6.49
C GLU A 65 -7.92 5.48 5.12
N ALA A 66 -6.81 5.82 4.47
CA ALA A 66 -6.51 5.27 3.15
C ALA A 66 -6.31 3.76 3.23
N ALA A 67 -5.57 3.30 4.22
CA ALA A 67 -5.32 1.88 4.41
C ALA A 67 -6.62 1.12 4.69
N ASP A 68 -7.49 1.70 5.52
CA ASP A 68 -8.77 1.06 5.84
C ASP A 68 -9.65 0.92 4.60
N ARG A 69 -9.66 1.93 3.73
CA ARG A 69 -10.44 1.85 2.50
C ARG A 69 -9.94 0.75 1.58
N VAL A 70 -8.62 0.60 1.46
CA VAL A 70 -8.05 -0.46 0.65
C VAL A 70 -8.36 -1.82 1.25
N ARG A 71 -8.27 -1.96 2.58
CA ARG A 71 -8.59 -3.23 3.24
C ARG A 71 -10.05 -3.61 3.06
N ALA A 72 -10.95 -2.64 3.13
CA ALA A 72 -12.36 -2.90 2.89
C ALA A 72 -12.58 -3.41 1.47
N LEU A 73 -11.87 -2.84 0.51
CA LEU A 73 -11.95 -3.28 -0.87
C LEU A 73 -11.40 -4.68 -1.05
N VAL A 74 -10.27 -4.97 -0.42
CA VAL A 74 -9.67 -6.31 -0.47
C VAL A 74 -10.64 -7.35 0.11
N ALA A 75 -11.30 -7.00 1.21
CA ALA A 75 -12.21 -7.93 1.90
C ALA A 75 -13.38 -8.37 1.02
N ARG A 76 -13.76 -7.54 0.06
CA ARG A 76 -14.87 -7.87 -0.83
C ARG A 76 -14.42 -8.01 -2.28
N TRP A 77 -13.13 -8.13 -2.52
CA TRP A 77 -12.61 -8.33 -3.87
C TRP A 77 -12.99 -9.73 -4.33
N PRO A 78 -13.56 -9.84 -5.50
CA PRO A 78 -14.05 -11.16 -5.95
C PRO A 78 -12.90 -12.08 -6.25
N GLU A 79 -12.07 -12.23 -6.08
CA GLU A 79 -11.09 -13.02 -6.25
C GLU A 79 -11.06 -13.80 -7.08
N SER A 80 -10.94 -13.61 -7.03
CA SER A 80 -10.90 -14.13 -7.65
C SER A 80 -11.46 -15.08 -7.91
N THR A 81 -12.02 -15.22 -7.63
CA THR A 81 -12.63 -15.96 -7.86
C THR A 81 -13.13 -16.08 -8.90
N GLU A 82 -13.21 -16.15 -9.02
CA GLU A 82 -13.54 -16.24 -9.91
C GLU A 82 -13.37 -16.54 -10.75
N PRO A 83 -13.48 -17.12 -10.99
CA PRO A 83 -13.54 -17.33 -11.84
C PRO A 83 -13.79 -17.36 -12.55
N PRO A 84 -13.86 -17.46 -12.72
CA PRO A 84 -14.23 -17.45 -13.52
C PRO A 84 -14.43 -17.58 -14.20
N THR A 85 -14.71 -17.85 -14.03
CA THR A 85 -15.04 -17.84 -14.74
C THR A 85 -15.16 -17.74 -15.43
N THR A 86 -15.35 -18.02 -15.20
CA THR A 86 -15.60 -17.80 -15.90
C THR A 86 -15.59 -17.42 -16.64
N THR A 87 -15.68 -17.60 -16.55
CA THR A 87 -15.81 -17.14 -17.36
C THR A 87 -15.42 -16.84 -18.12
N GLN A 88 -15.34 -17.12 -18.16
CA GLN A 88 -15.21 -16.74 -18.92
C GLN A 88 -15.17 -16.59 -19.61
N PRO A 89 -15.34 -16.82 -19.84
CA PRO A 89 -15.54 -16.68 -20.57
C PRO A 89 -15.63 -16.54 -21.11
#